data_027632d3a3d3ae0e80103006f9a4f178
#
_entry.id   027632d3a3d3ae0e80103006f9a4f178
#
_cell.length_a   1.000
_cell.length_b   1.000
_cell.length_c   1.000
_cell.angle_alpha   90.00
_cell.angle_beta   90.00
_cell.angle_gamma   90.00
#
_symmetry.space_group_name_H-M   'P 1'
#
loop_
_entity.id
_entity.type
_entity.pdbx_description
1 polymer ?
#
loop_
_entity_poly.entity_id
_entity_poly.type
_entity_poly.pdbx_seq_one_letter_code
_entity_poly.pdbx_strand_id
1 'polypeptide(L)'
;MKNILVPTDFSETANNAAEVAASIAKKTNSRIYLLHVVNLLEYGDEDEVSKKLFVMKLVKKKMDALIAQPFFEGVNVVVALQYELIYEQIWNHAKQHEIDLIVMGTHGVTGVSDMFLGSNTQKVVRMAECPVLTIKEKPANMDFNNLVFASDFGPQSEKLFWKISEFVKFFKSKIHLLRVCTVSDFEVTDTIVKRIEDFAKKLKLNNYTINVYNANYIESGIISFSNSVNANLISIGSHGRTGWDMLVFGSKAENIVNSSNIPILSIQIPKY
;
A
#
# COMPACT_ATOMS: atom_id res chain seq x y z
N MET A 1 12.47 2.55 9.35
CA MET A 1 11.57 3.42 8.54
C MET A 1 11.76 4.85 9.00
N LYS A 2 12.12 5.77 8.06
CA LYS A 2 12.45 7.18 8.35
C LYS A 2 11.54 8.14 7.59
N ASN A 3 11.20 7.81 6.35
CA ASN A 3 10.49 8.69 5.43
C ASN A 3 9.23 8.00 4.88
N ILE A 4 8.09 8.66 5.03
CA ILE A 4 6.79 8.21 4.52
C ILE A 4 6.31 9.22 3.48
N LEU A 5 5.91 8.77 2.29
CA LEU A 5 5.31 9.60 1.25
C LEU A 5 3.79 9.45 1.28
N VAL A 6 3.09 10.57 1.29
CA VAL A 6 1.62 10.62 1.28
C VAL A 6 1.18 11.47 0.10
N PRO A 7 0.88 10.87 -1.05
CA PRO A 7 0.23 11.57 -2.14
C PRO A 7 -1.20 11.96 -1.76
N THR A 8 -1.61 13.17 -2.06
CA THR A 8 -2.98 13.66 -1.78
C THR A 8 -3.58 14.43 -2.96
N ASP A 9 -4.83 14.17 -3.24
CA ASP A 9 -5.71 14.96 -4.10
C ASP A 9 -6.82 15.64 -3.29
N PHE A 10 -6.70 15.58 -1.95
CA PHE A 10 -7.66 16.09 -0.98
C PHE A 10 -9.01 15.34 -0.96
N SER A 11 -9.11 14.18 -1.59
CA SER A 11 -10.26 13.30 -1.47
C SER A 11 -10.39 12.72 -0.06
N GLU A 12 -11.55 12.17 0.28
CA GLU A 12 -11.77 11.51 1.57
C GLU A 12 -10.81 10.35 1.78
N THR A 13 -10.62 9.51 0.75
CA THR A 13 -9.69 8.37 0.83
C THR A 13 -8.23 8.81 0.98
N ALA A 14 -7.82 9.93 0.34
CA ALA A 14 -6.50 10.50 0.55
C ALA A 14 -6.33 11.09 1.96
N ASN A 15 -7.37 11.68 2.53
CA ASN A 15 -7.37 12.17 3.91
C ASN A 15 -7.29 11.00 4.91
N ASN A 16 -8.02 9.90 4.67
CA ASN A 16 -7.91 8.67 5.48
C ASN A 16 -6.48 8.10 5.42
N ALA A 17 -5.86 8.08 4.23
CA ALA A 17 -4.47 7.66 4.07
C ALA A 17 -3.50 8.58 4.82
N ALA A 18 -3.72 9.90 4.80
CA ALA A 18 -2.92 10.87 5.54
C ALA A 18 -3.00 10.66 7.06
N GLU A 19 -4.19 10.37 7.59
CA GLU A 19 -4.39 10.07 9.01
C GLU A 19 -3.70 8.76 9.41
N VAL A 20 -3.81 7.71 8.59
CA VAL A 20 -3.08 6.44 8.80
C VAL A 20 -1.57 6.68 8.79
N ALA A 21 -1.06 7.44 7.82
CA ALA A 21 0.36 7.77 7.74
C ALA A 21 0.85 8.55 8.96
N ALA A 22 0.04 9.49 9.46
CA ALA A 22 0.35 10.24 10.67
C ALA A 22 0.42 9.33 11.91
N SER A 23 -0.51 8.38 12.04
CA SER A 23 -0.47 7.37 13.11
C SER A 23 0.81 6.51 13.05
N ILE A 24 1.17 6.06 11.84
CA ILE A 24 2.42 5.32 11.61
C ILE A 24 3.63 6.18 11.98
N ALA A 25 3.68 7.43 11.49
CA ALA A 25 4.79 8.35 11.71
C ALA A 25 5.01 8.64 13.20
N LYS A 26 3.94 8.84 13.98
CA LYS A 26 4.02 9.02 15.45
C LYS A 26 4.66 7.82 16.13
N LYS A 27 4.28 6.60 15.74
CA LYS A 27 4.83 5.36 16.33
C LYS A 27 6.27 5.11 15.94
N THR A 28 6.67 5.48 14.72
CA THR A 28 7.99 5.16 14.16
C THR A 28 8.96 6.34 14.20
N ASN A 29 8.51 7.52 14.65
CA ASN A 29 9.23 8.78 14.59
C ASN A 29 9.72 9.12 13.17
N SER A 30 8.87 8.84 12.17
CA SER A 30 9.16 9.08 10.77
C SER A 30 8.72 10.48 10.34
N ARG A 31 9.37 10.99 9.27
CA ARG A 31 8.97 12.20 8.58
C ARG A 31 7.92 11.86 7.51
N ILE A 32 6.93 12.72 7.35
CA ILE A 32 5.95 12.63 6.26
C ILE A 32 6.29 13.63 5.17
N TYR A 33 6.38 13.17 3.94
CA TYR A 33 6.35 13.99 2.73
C TYR A 33 4.92 14.00 2.20
N LEU A 34 4.21 15.12 2.38
CA LEU A 34 2.84 15.29 1.88
C LEU A 34 2.92 15.90 0.49
N LEU A 35 2.63 15.11 -0.54
CA LEU A 35 2.80 15.45 -1.95
C LEU A 35 1.45 15.69 -2.62
N HIS A 36 1.27 16.88 -3.21
CA HIS A 36 0.19 17.13 -4.16
C HIS A 36 0.78 17.39 -5.55
N VAL A 37 0.20 16.74 -6.56
CA VAL A 37 0.61 16.92 -7.95
C VAL A 37 -0.51 17.62 -8.70
N VAL A 38 -0.21 18.79 -9.25
CA VAL A 38 -1.14 19.60 -10.03
C VAL A 38 -1.08 19.16 -11.49
N ASN A 39 -2.20 18.69 -12.03
CA ASN A 39 -2.33 18.39 -13.45
C ASN A 39 -2.64 19.67 -14.22
N LEU A 40 -1.65 20.27 -14.86
CA LEU A 40 -1.80 21.52 -15.62
C LEU A 40 -2.60 21.35 -16.93
N LEU A 41 -2.72 20.13 -17.43
CA LEU A 41 -3.46 19.83 -18.67
C LEU A 41 -4.98 20.10 -18.56
N GLU A 42 -5.48 20.18 -17.33
CA GLU A 42 -6.90 20.50 -17.07
C GLU A 42 -7.26 21.99 -17.23
N TYR A 43 -6.24 22.84 -17.41
CA TYR A 43 -6.40 24.30 -17.40
C TYR A 43 -5.95 24.90 -18.73
N GLY A 44 -6.76 24.88 -19.78
CA GLY A 44 -6.49 25.34 -21.16
C GLY A 44 -5.68 26.63 -21.37
N ASP A 45 -5.32 26.92 -22.63
CA ASP A 45 -4.25 27.79 -23.11
C ASP A 45 -4.36 29.32 -22.90
N GLU A 46 -5.44 29.86 -22.34
CA GLU A 46 -5.59 31.30 -22.20
C GLU A 46 -5.27 31.79 -20.78
N ASP A 47 -4.32 32.74 -20.67
CA ASP A 47 -3.87 33.44 -19.46
C ASP A 47 -3.22 32.53 -18.37
N GLU A 48 -2.22 31.83 -18.80
CA GLU A 48 -1.54 30.74 -18.06
C GLU A 48 -1.00 31.17 -16.67
N VAL A 49 -0.48 32.38 -16.52
CA VAL A 49 0.16 32.85 -15.29
C VAL A 49 -0.86 33.12 -14.18
N SER A 50 -1.93 33.83 -14.49
CA SER A 50 -2.96 34.20 -13.51
C SER A 50 -3.71 32.95 -13.02
N LYS A 51 -4.00 32.01 -13.92
CA LYS A 51 -4.63 30.71 -13.57
C LYS A 51 -3.71 29.86 -12.69
N LYS A 52 -2.44 29.74 -13.06
CA LYS A 52 -1.44 29.02 -12.25
C LYS A 52 -1.35 29.59 -10.84
N LEU A 53 -1.26 30.92 -10.70
CA LEU A 53 -1.24 31.59 -9.40
C LEU A 53 -2.50 31.34 -8.57
N PHE A 54 -3.66 31.36 -9.21
CA PHE A 54 -4.93 31.06 -8.54
C PHE A 54 -4.97 29.62 -8.03
N VAL A 55 -4.62 28.64 -8.89
CA VAL A 55 -4.55 27.21 -8.53
C VAL A 55 -3.56 27.00 -7.38
N MET A 56 -2.36 27.61 -7.44
CA MET A 56 -1.37 27.51 -6.38
C MET A 56 -1.89 28.03 -5.05
N LYS A 57 -2.61 29.17 -5.04
CA LYS A 57 -3.23 29.72 -3.81
C LYS A 57 -4.29 28.77 -3.25
N LEU A 58 -5.12 28.18 -4.12
CA LEU A 58 -6.15 27.24 -3.71
C LEU A 58 -5.53 25.94 -3.13
N VAL A 59 -4.54 25.39 -3.81
CA VAL A 59 -3.81 24.20 -3.36
C VAL A 59 -3.12 24.46 -2.04
N LYS A 60 -2.44 25.61 -1.91
CA LYS A 60 -1.80 26.01 -0.64
C LYS A 60 -2.83 26.06 0.48
N LYS A 61 -3.98 26.71 0.29
CA LYS A 61 -5.04 26.78 1.30
C LYS A 61 -5.54 25.39 1.71
N LYS A 62 -5.75 24.47 0.74
CA LYS A 62 -6.15 23.09 1.05
C LYS A 62 -5.06 22.35 1.81
N MET A 63 -3.80 22.54 1.44
CA MET A 63 -2.66 21.91 2.10
C MET A 63 -2.51 22.40 3.53
N ASP A 64 -2.59 23.72 3.75
CA ASP A 64 -2.54 24.34 5.09
C ASP A 64 -3.68 23.80 5.98
N ALA A 65 -4.89 23.66 5.42
CA ALA A 65 -6.04 23.10 6.14
C ALA A 65 -5.85 21.61 6.47
N LEU A 66 -5.22 20.84 5.59
CA LEU A 66 -4.93 19.42 5.83
C LEU A 66 -3.87 19.26 6.93
N ILE A 67 -2.79 20.05 6.91
CA ILE A 67 -1.73 19.98 7.92
C ILE A 67 -2.23 20.43 9.29
N ALA A 68 -3.19 21.35 9.34
CA ALA A 68 -3.81 21.80 10.58
C ALA A 68 -4.71 20.75 11.24
N GLN A 69 -4.93 19.59 10.62
CA GLN A 69 -5.72 18.52 11.22
C GLN A 69 -5.03 17.94 12.46
N PRO A 70 -5.78 17.64 13.54
CA PRO A 70 -5.21 17.18 14.82
C PRO A 70 -4.35 15.92 14.71
N PHE A 71 -4.58 15.08 13.70
CA PHE A 71 -3.78 13.87 13.52
C PHE A 71 -2.34 14.15 13.08
N PHE A 72 -2.02 15.34 12.55
CA PHE A 72 -0.64 15.74 12.24
C PHE A 72 0.09 16.41 13.42
N GLU A 73 -0.59 16.67 14.52
CA GLU A 73 0.07 17.26 15.71
C GLU A 73 1.23 16.36 16.18
N GLY A 74 2.41 16.95 16.34
CA GLY A 74 3.65 16.27 16.73
C GLY A 74 4.32 15.44 15.61
N VAL A 75 3.82 15.52 14.37
CA VAL A 75 4.42 14.85 13.21
C VAL A 75 5.28 15.84 12.41
N ASN A 76 6.48 15.41 12.00
CA ASN A 76 7.31 16.20 11.10
C ASN A 76 6.79 16.06 9.67
N VAL A 77 6.10 17.09 9.15
CA VAL A 77 5.51 17.10 7.80
C VAL A 77 6.28 18.06 6.89
N VAL A 78 6.71 17.56 5.74
CA VAL A 78 7.30 18.33 4.65
C VAL A 78 6.31 18.38 3.50
N VAL A 79 5.91 19.57 3.08
CA VAL A 79 4.98 19.76 1.96
C VAL A 79 5.75 19.81 0.66
N ALA A 80 5.27 19.07 -0.33
CA ALA A 80 5.78 19.09 -1.70
C ALA A 80 4.64 19.34 -2.69
N LEU A 81 4.89 20.24 -3.64
CA LEU A 81 4.01 20.50 -4.78
C LEU A 81 4.78 20.16 -6.05
N GLN A 82 4.18 19.37 -6.91
CA GLN A 82 4.74 18.98 -8.19
C GLN A 82 3.73 19.21 -9.32
N TYR A 83 4.22 19.19 -10.55
CA TYR A 83 3.43 19.39 -11.75
C TYR A 83 3.64 18.21 -12.70
N GLU A 84 2.73 17.97 -13.66
CA GLU A 84 2.78 16.94 -14.69
C GLU A 84 2.10 15.61 -14.31
N LEU A 85 2.70 14.47 -14.74
CA LEU A 85 2.09 13.14 -14.57
C LEU A 85 2.17 12.67 -13.11
N ILE A 86 1.02 12.50 -12.49
CA ILE A 86 0.89 12.24 -11.05
C ILE A 86 1.73 11.05 -10.59
N TYR A 87 1.62 9.89 -11.26
CA TYR A 87 2.33 8.68 -10.84
C TYR A 87 3.85 8.78 -11.02
N GLU A 88 4.33 9.51 -12.05
CA GLU A 88 5.76 9.73 -12.27
C GLU A 88 6.35 10.63 -11.19
N GLN A 89 5.64 11.69 -10.81
CA GLN A 89 6.07 12.58 -9.74
C GLN A 89 6.10 11.87 -8.38
N ILE A 90 5.14 10.99 -8.11
CA ILE A 90 5.16 10.17 -6.89
C ILE A 90 6.39 9.25 -6.89
N TRP A 91 6.66 8.56 -8.00
CA TRP A 91 7.81 7.66 -8.12
C TRP A 91 9.14 8.41 -8.01
N ASN A 92 9.31 9.53 -8.72
CA ASN A 92 10.51 10.37 -8.67
C ASN A 92 10.76 10.88 -7.25
N HIS A 93 9.72 11.39 -6.59
CA HIS A 93 9.80 11.89 -5.23
C HIS A 93 10.18 10.78 -4.23
N ALA A 94 9.59 9.60 -4.39
CA ALA A 94 9.91 8.44 -3.57
C ALA A 94 11.40 8.06 -3.69
N LYS A 95 11.96 8.10 -4.88
CA LYS A 95 13.37 7.80 -5.14
C LYS A 95 14.31 8.89 -4.60
N GLN A 96 14.00 10.16 -4.86
CA GLN A 96 14.83 11.31 -4.44
C GLN A 96 14.95 11.43 -2.92
N HIS A 97 13.89 11.10 -2.19
CA HIS A 97 13.83 11.25 -0.73
C HIS A 97 13.97 9.94 0.03
N GLU A 98 14.44 8.88 -0.63
CA GLU A 98 14.65 7.56 0.00
C GLU A 98 13.44 7.14 0.83
N ILE A 99 12.26 7.14 0.19
CA ILE A 99 11.00 6.81 0.85
C ILE A 99 10.94 5.33 1.22
N ASP A 100 10.67 5.05 2.48
CA ASP A 100 10.54 3.68 3.00
C ASP A 100 9.13 3.11 2.83
N LEU A 101 8.10 3.98 2.79
CA LEU A 101 6.70 3.61 2.68
C LEU A 101 5.91 4.69 1.95
N ILE A 102 5.10 4.30 0.97
CA ILE A 102 4.06 5.17 0.40
C ILE A 102 2.74 4.80 1.05
N VAL A 103 1.96 5.78 1.52
CA VAL A 103 0.60 5.58 2.04
C VAL A 103 -0.35 6.41 1.20
N MET A 104 -1.31 5.78 0.53
CA MET A 104 -2.19 6.48 -0.39
C MET A 104 -3.61 5.91 -0.41
N GLY A 105 -4.58 6.74 -0.79
CA GLY A 105 -5.96 6.33 -1.00
C GLY A 105 -6.11 5.40 -2.21
N THR A 106 -7.12 4.56 -2.21
CA THR A 106 -7.43 3.68 -3.36
C THR A 106 -8.08 4.41 -4.51
N HIS A 107 -8.84 5.49 -4.23
CA HIS A 107 -9.59 6.29 -5.22
C HIS A 107 -9.26 7.76 -5.02
N GLY A 108 -9.40 8.56 -6.09
CA GLY A 108 -9.26 10.01 -6.05
C GLY A 108 -10.59 10.73 -6.24
N VAL A 109 -10.52 12.07 -6.42
CA VAL A 109 -11.69 12.97 -6.58
C VAL A 109 -12.56 12.59 -7.79
N THR A 110 -11.98 11.91 -8.79
CA THR A 110 -12.67 11.50 -10.03
C THR A 110 -13.27 10.09 -9.95
N GLY A 111 -13.31 9.49 -8.75
CA GLY A 111 -13.76 8.11 -8.54
C GLY A 111 -15.15 7.85 -9.14
N VAL A 112 -15.16 7.23 -10.33
CA VAL A 112 -16.37 6.95 -11.13
C VAL A 112 -17.17 5.77 -10.58
N SER A 113 -16.61 5.00 -9.66
CA SER A 113 -17.32 3.99 -8.86
C SER A 113 -16.42 3.46 -7.74
N ASP A 114 -17.01 3.10 -6.61
CA ASP A 114 -16.35 2.43 -5.46
C ASP A 114 -15.75 1.04 -5.81
N MET A 115 -15.87 0.62 -7.07
CA MET A 115 -15.48 -0.71 -7.54
C MET A 115 -14.12 -0.78 -8.24
N PHE A 116 -13.44 0.35 -8.55
CA PHE A 116 -12.18 0.32 -9.30
C PHE A 116 -11.07 1.10 -8.61
N LEU A 117 -9.88 0.49 -8.53
CA LEU A 117 -8.66 1.16 -8.08
C LEU A 117 -8.33 2.34 -8.99
N GLY A 118 -8.09 3.50 -8.41
CA GLY A 118 -7.73 4.71 -9.16
C GLY A 118 -6.48 4.48 -10.03
N SER A 119 -6.50 4.98 -11.26
CA SER A 119 -5.44 4.74 -12.25
C SER A 119 -4.03 5.15 -11.76
N ASN A 120 -3.93 6.21 -10.95
CA ASN A 120 -2.66 6.63 -10.36
C ASN A 120 -2.20 5.67 -9.27
N THR A 121 -3.11 5.22 -8.40
CA THR A 121 -2.78 4.23 -7.35
C THR A 121 -2.31 2.92 -7.97
N GLN A 122 -2.99 2.44 -9.00
CA GLN A 122 -2.60 1.26 -9.75
C GLN A 122 -1.18 1.40 -10.31
N LYS A 123 -0.86 2.52 -10.96
CA LYS A 123 0.48 2.76 -11.52
C LYS A 123 1.55 2.86 -10.41
N VAL A 124 1.26 3.55 -9.31
CA VAL A 124 2.20 3.66 -8.18
C VAL A 124 2.49 2.28 -7.57
N VAL A 125 1.47 1.46 -7.30
CA VAL A 125 1.64 0.09 -6.79
C VAL A 125 2.50 -0.75 -7.73
N ARG A 126 2.39 -0.53 -9.05
CA ARG A 126 3.17 -1.26 -10.07
C ARG A 126 4.61 -0.79 -10.20
N MET A 127 4.91 0.48 -9.90
CA MET A 127 6.22 1.10 -10.17
C MET A 127 7.06 1.33 -8.93
N ALA A 128 6.45 1.43 -7.75
CA ALA A 128 7.15 1.77 -6.52
C ALA A 128 8.13 0.67 -6.08
N GLU A 129 9.36 1.06 -5.79
CA GLU A 129 10.38 0.15 -5.27
C GLU A 129 10.24 -0.10 -3.76
N CYS A 130 9.62 0.84 -3.04
CA CYS A 130 9.25 0.69 -1.64
C CYS A 130 7.83 0.12 -1.49
N PRO A 131 7.46 -0.42 -0.32
CA PRO A 131 6.10 -0.85 -0.03
C PRO A 131 5.09 0.28 -0.20
N VAL A 132 3.89 -0.07 -0.70
CA VAL A 132 2.75 0.84 -0.87
C VAL A 132 1.59 0.35 -0.02
N LEU A 133 1.19 1.14 0.97
CA LEU A 133 0.02 0.90 1.80
C LEU A 133 -1.18 1.64 1.19
N THR A 134 -2.16 0.88 0.72
CA THR A 134 -3.39 1.44 0.15
C THR A 134 -4.51 1.42 1.18
N ILE A 135 -5.22 2.55 1.30
CA ILE A 135 -6.30 2.78 2.25
C ILE A 135 -7.58 3.09 1.47
N LYS A 136 -8.60 2.25 1.64
CA LYS A 136 -9.93 2.45 1.08
C LYS A 136 -10.82 3.20 2.07
N GLU A 137 -10.90 2.67 3.28
CA GLU A 137 -11.64 3.24 4.38
C GLU A 137 -10.72 3.47 5.56
N LYS A 138 -11.06 4.41 6.43
CA LYS A 138 -10.31 4.60 7.67
C LYS A 138 -10.42 3.34 8.53
N PRO A 139 -9.31 2.66 8.82
CA PRO A 139 -9.36 1.45 9.64
C PRO A 139 -9.76 1.80 11.08
N ALA A 140 -10.60 0.95 11.68
CA ALA A 140 -11.01 1.12 13.07
C ALA A 140 -9.83 1.02 14.05
N ASN A 141 -8.79 0.27 13.67
CA ASN A 141 -7.56 0.09 14.45
C ASN A 141 -6.34 0.28 13.54
N MET A 142 -5.42 1.17 13.94
CA MET A 142 -4.17 1.46 13.23
C MET A 142 -2.95 0.81 13.89
N ASP A 143 -3.15 -0.27 14.68
CA ASP A 143 -2.06 -0.96 15.35
C ASP A 143 -1.31 -1.94 14.45
N PHE A 144 -1.91 -2.37 13.34
CA PHE A 144 -1.33 -3.29 12.36
C PHE A 144 -0.66 -4.51 12.99
N ASN A 145 -1.21 -4.97 14.11
CA ASN A 145 -0.65 -6.05 14.93
C ASN A 145 -1.12 -7.44 14.52
N ASN A 146 -2.03 -7.55 13.53
CA ASN A 146 -2.56 -8.80 13.01
C ASN A 146 -2.47 -8.81 11.48
N LEU A 147 -1.34 -9.31 10.96
CA LEU A 147 -0.96 -9.25 9.55
C LEU A 147 -1.19 -10.61 8.86
N VAL A 148 -1.86 -10.61 7.73
CA VAL A 148 -1.84 -11.74 6.78
C VAL A 148 -0.78 -11.47 5.71
N PHE A 149 0.26 -12.30 5.63
CA PHE A 149 1.24 -12.32 4.56
C PHE A 149 0.88 -13.43 3.58
N ALA A 150 0.27 -13.06 2.46
CA ALA A 150 -0.16 -14.00 1.42
C ALA A 150 0.92 -14.14 0.35
N SER A 151 1.37 -15.37 0.12
CA SER A 151 2.46 -15.67 -0.83
C SER A 151 2.37 -17.12 -1.33
N ASP A 152 3.09 -17.41 -2.41
CA ASP A 152 3.39 -18.78 -2.85
C ASP A 152 4.56 -19.41 -2.07
N PHE A 153 5.26 -18.59 -1.29
CA PHE A 153 6.49 -18.96 -0.57
C PHE A 153 7.59 -19.49 -1.49
N GLY A 154 7.61 -19.01 -2.72
CA GLY A 154 8.69 -19.26 -3.68
C GLY A 154 9.97 -18.49 -3.35
N PRO A 155 11.02 -18.63 -4.18
CA PRO A 155 12.36 -18.09 -3.90
C PRO A 155 12.41 -16.57 -3.69
N GLN A 156 11.45 -15.81 -4.21
CA GLN A 156 11.41 -14.35 -4.09
C GLN A 156 10.67 -13.88 -2.83
N SER A 157 9.88 -14.75 -2.20
CA SER A 157 9.05 -14.39 -1.03
C SER A 157 9.86 -13.84 0.14
N GLU A 158 11.11 -14.30 0.31
CA GLU A 158 12.01 -13.78 1.34
C GLU A 158 12.37 -12.31 1.10
N LYS A 159 12.71 -11.95 -0.15
CA LYS A 159 13.03 -10.57 -0.51
C LYS A 159 11.83 -9.66 -0.30
N LEU A 160 10.62 -10.14 -0.60
CA LEU A 160 9.38 -9.42 -0.34
C LEU A 160 9.20 -9.18 1.16
N PHE A 161 9.34 -10.24 1.96
CA PHE A 161 9.18 -10.13 3.40
C PHE A 161 10.21 -9.20 4.05
N TRP A 162 11.47 -9.21 3.57
CA TRP A 162 12.49 -8.29 4.08
C TRP A 162 12.11 -6.82 3.93
N LYS A 163 11.42 -6.43 2.85
CA LYS A 163 10.95 -5.05 2.65
C LYS A 163 9.91 -4.59 3.69
N ILE A 164 9.17 -5.52 4.29
CA ILE A 164 8.19 -5.19 5.35
C ILE A 164 8.66 -5.55 6.75
N SER A 165 9.84 -6.14 6.88
CA SER A 165 10.33 -6.68 8.16
C SER A 165 10.43 -5.61 9.25
N GLU A 166 10.83 -4.38 8.91
CA GLU A 166 10.85 -3.27 9.85
C GLU A 166 9.45 -2.88 10.30
N PHE A 167 8.50 -2.81 9.36
CA PHE A 167 7.10 -2.54 9.66
C PHE A 167 6.54 -3.60 10.63
N VAL A 168 6.74 -4.87 10.32
CA VAL A 168 6.31 -5.99 11.17
C VAL A 168 6.90 -5.91 12.58
N LYS A 169 8.20 -5.57 12.71
CA LYS A 169 8.88 -5.41 14.00
C LYS A 169 8.31 -4.23 14.80
N PHE A 170 8.08 -3.09 14.15
CA PHE A 170 7.53 -1.89 14.79
C PHE A 170 6.17 -2.16 15.40
N PHE A 171 5.28 -2.78 14.64
CA PHE A 171 3.92 -3.06 15.08
C PHE A 171 3.81 -4.34 15.91
N LYS A 172 4.92 -5.09 16.12
CA LYS A 172 4.95 -6.39 16.81
C LYS A 172 3.88 -7.33 16.27
N SER A 173 3.68 -7.30 14.95
CA SER A 173 2.60 -7.99 14.28
C SER A 173 2.67 -9.50 14.49
N LYS A 174 1.53 -10.11 14.83
CA LYS A 174 1.32 -11.53 14.61
C LYS A 174 1.15 -11.77 13.13
N ILE A 175 1.92 -12.70 12.56
CA ILE A 175 1.96 -12.93 11.12
C ILE A 175 1.21 -14.23 10.80
N HIS A 176 0.17 -14.12 9.99
CA HIS A 176 -0.48 -15.28 9.40
C HIS A 176 0.15 -15.52 8.03
N LEU A 177 1.07 -16.49 7.94
CA LEU A 177 1.66 -16.94 6.68
C LEU A 177 0.59 -17.73 5.92
N LEU A 178 0.11 -17.20 4.80
CA LEU A 178 -1.02 -17.73 4.08
C LEU A 178 -0.65 -18.19 2.67
N ARG A 179 -0.90 -19.47 2.37
CA ARG A 179 -0.95 -20.01 1.03
C ARG A 179 -2.41 -20.29 0.66
N VAL A 180 -2.93 -19.63 -0.37
CA VAL A 180 -4.23 -19.98 -0.95
C VAL A 180 -4.01 -20.95 -2.11
N CYS A 181 -4.69 -22.07 -2.09
CA CYS A 181 -4.69 -23.08 -3.15
C CYS A 181 -6.01 -23.00 -3.93
N THR A 182 -5.90 -23.10 -5.25
CA THR A 182 -7.05 -23.18 -6.17
C THR A 182 -7.05 -24.51 -6.90
N VAL A 183 -8.14 -24.84 -7.59
CA VAL A 183 -8.24 -26.06 -8.38
C VAL A 183 -7.12 -26.15 -9.44
N SER A 184 -6.74 -25.01 -10.02
CA SER A 184 -5.68 -24.95 -11.05
C SER A 184 -4.26 -24.93 -10.48
N ASP A 185 -4.10 -24.79 -9.17
CA ASP A 185 -2.82 -24.60 -8.47
C ASP A 185 -2.79 -25.50 -7.22
N PHE A 186 -3.22 -26.75 -7.41
CA PHE A 186 -3.25 -27.75 -6.34
C PHE A 186 -1.85 -28.25 -6.02
N GLU A 187 -1.54 -28.31 -4.75
CA GLU A 187 -0.30 -28.86 -4.23
C GLU A 187 -0.57 -29.58 -2.91
N VAL A 188 0.20 -30.65 -2.64
CA VAL A 188 0.06 -31.42 -1.40
C VAL A 188 0.32 -30.52 -0.19
N THR A 189 -0.60 -30.56 0.77
CA THR A 189 -0.55 -29.71 1.96
C THR A 189 0.78 -29.82 2.73
N ASP A 190 1.30 -31.03 2.93
CA ASP A 190 2.55 -31.25 3.66
C ASP A 190 3.74 -30.58 2.95
N THR A 191 3.76 -30.57 1.63
CA THR A 191 4.80 -29.86 0.85
C THR A 191 4.71 -28.36 1.04
N ILE A 192 3.50 -27.81 1.06
CA ILE A 192 3.27 -26.38 1.31
C ILE A 192 3.71 -26.00 2.72
N VAL A 193 3.24 -26.76 3.73
CA VAL A 193 3.56 -26.52 5.13
C VAL A 193 5.06 -26.51 5.35
N LYS A 194 5.78 -27.53 4.84
CA LYS A 194 7.24 -27.60 4.93
C LYS A 194 7.91 -26.38 4.32
N ARG A 195 7.47 -25.93 3.15
CA ARG A 195 8.01 -24.74 2.49
C ARG A 195 7.81 -23.48 3.32
N ILE A 196 6.64 -23.32 3.95
CA ILE A 196 6.34 -22.18 4.84
C ILE A 196 7.19 -22.26 6.13
N GLU A 197 7.38 -23.45 6.69
CA GLU A 197 8.27 -23.68 7.85
C GLU A 197 9.70 -23.27 7.54
N ASP A 198 10.23 -23.70 6.39
CA ASP A 198 11.59 -23.38 5.95
C ASP A 198 11.74 -21.85 5.77
N PHE A 199 10.73 -21.19 5.18
CA PHE A 199 10.66 -19.74 5.05
C PHE A 199 10.68 -19.05 6.43
N ALA A 200 9.82 -19.45 7.35
CA ALA A 200 9.73 -18.88 8.68
C ALA A 200 11.02 -19.07 9.48
N LYS A 201 11.62 -20.26 9.41
CA LYS A 201 12.90 -20.60 10.05
C LYS A 201 14.04 -19.75 9.51
N LYS A 202 14.14 -19.59 8.18
CA LYS A 202 15.19 -18.79 7.53
C LYS A 202 15.10 -17.31 7.92
N LEU A 203 13.90 -16.78 8.07
CA LEU A 203 13.65 -15.40 8.52
C LEU A 203 13.63 -15.24 10.05
N LYS A 204 13.79 -16.31 10.81
CA LYS A 204 13.77 -16.34 12.27
C LYS A 204 12.49 -15.70 12.84
N LEU A 205 11.34 -16.03 12.25
CA LEU A 205 10.06 -15.52 12.70
C LEU A 205 9.65 -16.19 14.02
N ASN A 206 9.15 -15.41 14.98
CA ASN A 206 8.79 -15.90 16.31
C ASN A 206 7.29 -15.84 16.62
N ASN A 207 6.54 -14.94 15.96
CA ASN A 207 5.12 -14.73 16.21
C ASN A 207 4.34 -14.92 14.90
N TYR A 208 4.12 -16.20 14.52
CA TYR A 208 3.44 -16.51 13.27
C TYR A 208 2.55 -17.76 13.38
N THR A 209 1.67 -17.93 12.41
CA THR A 209 0.91 -19.14 12.13
C THR A 209 1.09 -19.56 10.67
N ILE A 210 0.99 -20.85 10.39
CA ILE A 210 1.03 -21.41 9.03
C ILE A 210 -0.41 -21.75 8.63
N ASN A 211 -0.81 -21.27 7.44
CA ASN A 211 -2.18 -21.42 6.98
C ASN A 211 -2.19 -21.80 5.50
N VAL A 212 -2.92 -22.86 5.20
CA VAL A 212 -3.25 -23.29 3.83
C VAL A 212 -4.76 -23.18 3.68
N TYR A 213 -5.21 -22.39 2.70
CA TYR A 213 -6.62 -22.10 2.49
C TYR A 213 -7.05 -22.46 1.06
N ASN A 214 -8.11 -23.23 0.91
CA ASN A 214 -8.63 -23.62 -0.39
C ASN A 214 -9.74 -22.65 -0.81
N ALA A 215 -9.66 -22.15 -2.04
CA ALA A 215 -10.67 -21.24 -2.61
C ALA A 215 -10.78 -21.40 -4.12
N ASN A 216 -11.87 -20.92 -4.70
CA ASN A 216 -12.03 -20.91 -6.16
C ASN A 216 -11.08 -19.90 -6.82
N TYR A 217 -10.82 -18.80 -6.15
CA TYR A 217 -9.94 -17.72 -6.61
C TYR A 217 -9.00 -17.29 -5.48
N ILE A 218 -7.77 -16.95 -5.82
CA ILE A 218 -6.74 -16.55 -4.86
C ILE A 218 -7.19 -15.31 -4.07
N GLU A 219 -7.78 -14.33 -4.78
CA GLU A 219 -8.24 -13.06 -4.22
C GLU A 219 -9.31 -13.26 -3.14
N SER A 220 -10.34 -14.04 -3.48
CA SER A 220 -11.41 -14.33 -2.51
C SER A 220 -10.92 -15.14 -1.32
N GLY A 221 -9.98 -16.06 -1.56
CA GLY A 221 -9.34 -16.84 -0.50
C GLY A 221 -8.56 -15.96 0.49
N ILE A 222 -7.77 -15.01 -0.02
CA ILE A 222 -7.02 -14.06 0.82
C ILE A 222 -7.98 -13.24 1.69
N ILE A 223 -9.02 -12.66 1.09
CA ILE A 223 -9.99 -11.81 1.79
C ILE A 223 -10.78 -12.63 2.84
N SER A 224 -11.31 -13.80 2.45
CA SER A 224 -12.08 -14.66 3.35
C SER A 224 -11.26 -15.13 4.54
N PHE A 225 -10.02 -15.56 4.30
CA PHE A 225 -9.11 -15.95 5.38
C PHE A 225 -8.79 -14.74 6.28
N SER A 226 -8.46 -13.59 5.70
CA SER A 226 -8.11 -12.38 6.47
C SER A 226 -9.24 -11.95 7.38
N ASN A 227 -10.49 -12.01 6.90
CA ASN A 227 -11.68 -11.73 7.72
C ASN A 227 -11.85 -12.77 8.84
N SER A 228 -11.61 -14.06 8.56
CA SER A 228 -11.76 -15.13 9.56
C SER A 228 -10.80 -15.03 10.74
N VAL A 229 -9.63 -14.40 10.53
CA VAL A 229 -8.63 -14.18 11.59
C VAL A 229 -8.65 -12.75 12.13
N ASN A 230 -9.64 -11.93 11.74
CA ASN A 230 -9.72 -10.50 12.07
C ASN A 230 -8.42 -9.75 11.78
N ALA A 231 -7.83 -9.99 10.60
CA ALA A 231 -6.63 -9.28 10.18
C ALA A 231 -6.91 -7.78 10.04
N ASN A 232 -5.94 -6.95 10.43
CA ASN A 232 -6.00 -5.50 10.27
C ASN A 232 -4.99 -4.99 9.24
N LEU A 233 -4.25 -5.91 8.61
CA LEU A 233 -3.36 -5.63 7.48
C LEU A 233 -3.23 -6.89 6.62
N ILE A 234 -3.29 -6.72 5.30
CA ILE A 234 -2.96 -7.76 4.33
C ILE A 234 -1.69 -7.32 3.59
N SER A 235 -0.69 -8.18 3.53
CA SER A 235 0.51 -7.95 2.72
C SER A 235 0.55 -8.94 1.57
N ILE A 236 0.73 -8.40 0.36
CA ILE A 236 0.86 -9.17 -0.88
C ILE A 236 2.11 -8.73 -1.62
N GLY A 237 2.80 -9.68 -2.22
CA GLY A 237 3.99 -9.40 -3.02
C GLY A 237 3.87 -9.91 -4.43
N SER A 238 4.55 -9.24 -5.37
CA SER A 238 4.66 -9.70 -6.74
C SER A 238 6.03 -10.29 -6.99
N HIS A 239 6.11 -11.56 -7.19
CA HIS A 239 6.97 -12.31 -8.13
C HIS A 239 6.78 -13.81 -7.94
N GLY A 240 6.48 -14.49 -8.98
CA GLY A 240 6.48 -15.93 -9.13
C GLY A 240 6.23 -16.27 -10.59
N ARG A 241 6.62 -17.43 -11.04
CA ARG A 241 6.35 -17.97 -12.39
C ARG A 241 5.02 -18.73 -12.47
N THR A 242 4.23 -18.71 -11.43
CA THR A 242 2.95 -19.41 -11.27
C THR A 242 1.79 -18.42 -11.21
N GLY A 243 0.55 -18.85 -11.17
CA GLY A 243 -0.65 -17.99 -11.17
C GLY A 243 -0.68 -16.84 -10.14
N TRP A 244 0.26 -16.83 -9.18
CA TRP A 244 0.51 -15.75 -8.23
C TRP A 244 1.23 -14.54 -8.84
N ASP A 245 1.92 -14.69 -9.99
CA ASP A 245 2.53 -13.56 -10.72
C ASP A 245 1.53 -12.49 -11.13
N MET A 246 0.27 -12.89 -11.27
CA MET A 246 -0.82 -12.02 -11.69
C MET A 246 -1.42 -11.21 -10.53
N LEU A 247 -1.05 -11.48 -9.27
CA LEU A 247 -1.67 -10.81 -8.11
C LEU A 247 -1.35 -9.31 -8.03
N VAL A 248 -0.17 -8.88 -8.48
CA VAL A 248 0.24 -7.47 -8.33
C VAL A 248 0.13 -6.65 -9.62
N PHE A 249 0.04 -7.28 -10.80
CA PHE A 249 0.08 -6.56 -12.08
C PHE A 249 -1.11 -6.82 -13.01
N GLY A 250 -2.15 -7.52 -12.55
CA GLY A 250 -3.34 -7.79 -13.33
C GLY A 250 -4.61 -7.49 -12.54
N SER A 251 -5.74 -7.70 -13.16
CA SER A 251 -7.09 -7.54 -12.59
C SER A 251 -7.28 -8.18 -11.19
N LYS A 252 -6.43 -9.13 -10.80
CA LYS A 252 -6.53 -9.87 -9.54
C LYS A 252 -6.06 -9.07 -8.31
N ALA A 253 -4.91 -8.37 -8.37
CA ALA A 253 -4.48 -7.52 -7.25
C ALA A 253 -5.41 -6.30 -7.09
N GLU A 254 -5.85 -5.76 -8.21
CA GLU A 254 -6.88 -4.72 -8.23
C GLU A 254 -8.15 -5.21 -7.53
N ASN A 255 -8.55 -6.46 -7.78
CA ASN A 255 -9.71 -7.05 -7.12
C ASN A 255 -9.55 -7.18 -5.60
N ILE A 256 -8.35 -7.50 -5.09
CA ILE A 256 -8.11 -7.56 -3.63
C ILE A 256 -8.25 -6.15 -3.03
N VAL A 257 -7.59 -5.15 -3.65
CA VAL A 257 -7.63 -3.77 -3.16
C VAL A 257 -9.05 -3.20 -3.24
N ASN A 258 -9.79 -3.51 -4.29
CA ASN A 258 -11.16 -3.04 -4.48
C ASN A 258 -12.17 -3.70 -3.52
N SER A 259 -11.99 -5.00 -3.26
CA SER A 259 -12.95 -5.81 -2.51
C SER A 259 -12.68 -5.86 -1.01
N SER A 260 -11.50 -5.40 -0.56
CA SER A 260 -11.11 -5.42 0.85
C SER A 260 -11.24 -4.04 1.48
N ASN A 261 -11.85 -3.97 2.68
CA ASN A 261 -11.79 -2.79 3.54
C ASN A 261 -10.58 -2.84 4.48
N ILE A 262 -9.89 -3.99 4.54
CA ILE A 262 -8.62 -4.12 5.28
C ILE A 262 -7.53 -3.42 4.47
N PRO A 263 -6.68 -2.56 5.09
CA PRO A 263 -5.51 -1.97 4.46
C PRO A 263 -4.61 -3.00 3.78
N ILE A 264 -4.10 -2.67 2.58
CA ILE A 264 -3.26 -3.59 1.81
C ILE A 264 -1.86 -3.01 1.62
N LEU A 265 -0.86 -3.76 2.08
CA LEU A 265 0.55 -3.46 1.89
C LEU A 265 1.09 -4.24 0.69
N SER A 266 1.19 -3.57 -0.43
CA SER A 266 1.71 -4.14 -1.69
C SER A 266 3.23 -3.94 -1.76
N ILE A 267 3.94 -5.00 -2.18
CA ILE A 267 5.40 -4.98 -2.28
C ILE A 267 5.80 -5.45 -3.66
N GLN A 268 6.65 -4.68 -4.34
CA GLN A 268 7.21 -5.06 -5.63
C GLN A 268 8.70 -5.39 -5.52
N ILE A 269 9.12 -6.43 -6.26
CA ILE A 269 10.52 -6.65 -6.60
C ILE A 269 10.71 -6.21 -8.05
N PRO A 270 11.61 -5.23 -8.34
CA PRO A 270 11.91 -4.82 -9.70
C PRO A 270 12.34 -6.02 -10.56
N LYS A 271 11.84 -6.09 -11.78
CA LYS A 271 12.40 -7.01 -12.79
C LYS A 271 13.73 -6.42 -13.24
N TYR A 272 14.82 -7.15 -13.04
CA TYR A 272 16.10 -6.89 -13.70
C TYR A 272 16.06 -7.46 -15.10
#